data_9e032d82adda546bd112b81d9d3632f0
#
_entry.id   9e032d82adda546bd112b81d9d3632f0
#
_cell.length_a   1.000
_cell.length_b   1.000
_cell.length_c   1.000
_cell.angle_alpha   90.00
_cell.angle_beta   90.00
_cell.angle_gamma   90.00
#
_symmetry.space_group_name_H-M   'P 1'
#
loop_
_entity.id
_entity.type
_entity.pdbx_description
1 polymer ?
#
loop_
_entity_poly.entity_id
_entity_poly.type
_entity_poly.pdbx_seq_one_letter_code
_entity_poly.pdbx_strand_id
1 'polypeptide(L)'
;MALYRLIYVSQSASGLEYPDLVDILEKSERNNKKVGITGMLSFGDSMFLQVLEGSRRVVSQTYNRILIDKRHVNAELIDFSEIDYRDFGVWSMKVVQLGNQAEVRSIILKYSSSETFSPISMTGRQSLNFLRELTELYQKGVILNT
;
A
#
# COMPACT_ATOMS: atom_id res chain seq x y z
N MET A 1 7.24 -10.88 20.19
CA MET A 1 7.99 -10.11 19.17
C MET A 1 7.29 -8.79 18.96
N ALA A 2 8.06 -7.72 18.92
CA ALA A 2 7.48 -6.42 18.63
C ALA A 2 7.13 -6.33 17.14
N LEU A 3 5.92 -5.85 16.86
CA LEU A 3 5.44 -5.61 15.51
C LEU A 3 5.52 -4.11 15.21
N TYR A 4 5.86 -3.81 13.96
CA TYR A 4 5.93 -2.43 13.48
C TYR A 4 5.13 -2.30 12.19
N ARG A 5 4.62 -1.11 11.95
CA ARG A 5 3.93 -0.75 10.73
C ARG A 5 4.63 0.45 10.09
N LEU A 6 4.87 0.34 8.81
CA LEU A 6 5.43 1.43 8.01
C LEU A 6 4.47 1.76 6.89
N ILE A 7 4.20 3.04 6.70
CA ILE A 7 3.39 3.53 5.59
C ILE A 7 4.22 4.55 4.81
N TYR A 8 4.26 4.41 3.50
CA TYR A 8 4.93 5.38 2.63
C TYR A 8 4.09 5.66 1.39
N VAL A 9 4.36 6.79 0.79
CA VAL A 9 3.79 7.20 -0.49
C VAL A 9 4.92 7.38 -1.48
N SER A 10 4.68 7.07 -2.75
CA SER A 10 5.63 7.35 -3.82
C SER A 10 4.89 7.60 -5.11
N GLN A 11 5.61 8.10 -6.09
CA GLN A 11 5.08 8.41 -7.42
C GLN A 11 5.57 7.36 -8.41
N SER A 12 4.70 6.90 -9.31
CA SER A 12 5.14 5.95 -10.34
C SER A 12 6.14 6.61 -11.28
N ALA A 13 7.13 5.82 -11.72
CA ALA A 13 8.04 6.26 -12.76
C ALA A 13 7.28 6.36 -14.08
N SER A 14 7.79 7.19 -14.98
CA SER A 14 7.23 7.33 -16.32
C SER A 14 7.24 5.97 -17.04
N GLY A 15 6.13 5.64 -17.69
CA GLY A 15 6.03 4.40 -18.46
C GLY A 15 5.64 3.17 -17.68
N LEU A 16 5.24 3.29 -16.41
CA LEU A 16 4.74 2.15 -15.65
C LEU A 16 3.44 1.63 -16.27
N GLU A 17 3.38 0.33 -16.53
CA GLU A 17 2.24 -0.32 -17.14
C GLU A 17 1.74 -1.49 -16.28
N TYR A 18 0.59 -2.07 -16.65
CA TYR A 18 -0.04 -3.17 -15.92
C TYR A 18 0.89 -4.35 -15.68
N PRO A 19 1.69 -4.83 -16.67
CA PRO A 19 2.65 -5.92 -16.41
C PRO A 19 3.66 -5.60 -15.31
N ASP A 20 4.03 -4.34 -15.15
CA ASP A 20 4.92 -3.92 -14.07
C ASP A 20 4.27 -4.10 -12.71
N LEU A 21 2.97 -3.79 -12.60
CA LEU A 21 2.21 -4.00 -11.36
C LEU A 21 2.11 -5.48 -11.02
N VAL A 22 1.88 -6.34 -12.00
CA VAL A 22 1.82 -7.79 -11.80
C VAL A 22 3.16 -8.31 -11.31
N ASP A 23 4.27 -7.84 -11.88
CA ASP A 23 5.60 -8.23 -11.45
C ASP A 23 5.89 -7.79 -10.02
N ILE A 24 5.50 -6.58 -9.65
CA ILE A 24 5.61 -6.08 -8.28
C ILE A 24 4.85 -7.01 -7.33
N LEU A 25 3.61 -7.36 -7.67
CA LEU A 25 2.76 -8.23 -6.87
C LEU A 25 3.44 -9.58 -6.63
N GLU A 26 3.85 -10.25 -7.70
CA GLU A 26 4.42 -11.59 -7.61
C GLU A 26 5.70 -11.62 -6.77
N LYS A 27 6.58 -10.66 -6.99
CA LYS A 27 7.84 -10.56 -6.23
C LYS A 27 7.59 -10.22 -4.78
N SER A 28 6.67 -9.29 -4.51
CA SER A 28 6.36 -8.86 -3.15
C SER A 28 5.73 -10.00 -2.35
N GLU A 29 4.74 -10.70 -2.91
CA GLU A 29 4.11 -11.83 -2.23
C GLU A 29 5.14 -12.90 -1.86
N ARG A 30 5.98 -13.27 -2.82
CA ARG A 30 7.00 -14.31 -2.62
C ARG A 30 8.01 -13.91 -1.57
N ASN A 31 8.55 -12.70 -1.66
CA ASN A 31 9.58 -12.22 -0.75
C ASN A 31 9.04 -11.96 0.66
N ASN A 32 7.87 -11.34 0.74
CA ASN A 32 7.28 -10.97 2.02
C ASN A 32 6.84 -12.19 2.82
N LYS A 33 6.30 -13.21 2.16
CA LYS A 33 5.91 -14.45 2.81
C LYS A 33 7.07 -15.10 3.54
N LYS A 34 8.26 -15.06 2.95
CA LYS A 34 9.46 -15.68 3.53
C LYS A 34 9.93 -15.00 4.81
N VAL A 35 9.65 -13.72 4.98
CA VAL A 35 10.19 -12.92 6.07
C VAL A 35 9.10 -12.38 7.02
N GLY A 36 7.87 -12.84 6.85
CA GLY A 36 6.77 -12.48 7.75
C GLY A 36 6.23 -11.07 7.58
N ILE A 37 6.36 -10.48 6.39
CA ILE A 37 5.75 -9.19 6.07
C ILE A 37 4.32 -9.41 5.57
N THR A 38 3.41 -8.57 6.07
CA THR A 38 2.05 -8.47 5.55
C THR A 38 1.78 -7.02 5.17
N GLY A 39 0.78 -6.79 4.31
CA GLY A 39 0.45 -5.43 3.93
C GLY A 39 -0.39 -5.31 2.67
N MET A 40 -0.54 -4.08 2.22
CA MET A 40 -1.30 -3.73 1.03
C MET A 40 -0.59 -2.61 0.26
N LEU A 41 -0.60 -2.71 -1.06
CA LEU A 41 -0.11 -1.68 -1.97
C LEU A 41 -1.29 -1.21 -2.81
N SER A 42 -1.65 0.07 -2.70
CA SER A 42 -2.65 0.68 -3.56
C SER A 42 -1.99 1.57 -4.60
N PHE A 43 -2.54 1.56 -5.81
CA PHE A 43 -2.01 2.33 -6.93
C PHE A 43 -3.16 3.00 -7.68
N GLY A 44 -3.05 4.29 -7.92
CA GLY A 44 -4.00 5.07 -8.70
C GLY A 44 -3.47 6.47 -8.93
N ASP A 45 -3.90 7.11 -10.03
CA ASP A 45 -3.50 8.48 -10.38
C ASP A 45 -1.98 8.67 -10.30
N SER A 46 -1.22 7.67 -10.76
CA SER A 46 0.25 7.65 -10.79
C SER A 46 0.90 7.68 -9.41
N MET A 47 0.17 7.34 -8.36
CA MET A 47 0.67 7.34 -6.98
C MET A 47 0.55 5.96 -6.35
N PHE A 48 1.55 5.60 -5.55
CA PHE A 48 1.54 4.41 -4.71
C PHE A 48 1.35 4.82 -3.25
N LEU A 49 0.54 4.04 -2.54
CA LEU A 49 0.43 4.12 -1.08
C LEU A 49 0.52 2.69 -0.57
N GLN A 50 1.52 2.41 0.26
CA GLN A 50 1.76 1.06 0.76
C GLN A 50 1.90 1.03 2.26
N VAL A 51 1.36 -0.05 2.87
CA VAL A 51 1.58 -0.38 4.27
C VAL A 51 2.34 -1.70 4.36
N LEU A 52 3.31 -1.74 5.27
CA LEU A 52 4.10 -2.93 5.58
C LEU A 52 4.00 -3.20 7.08
N GLU A 53 3.75 -4.45 7.45
CA GLU A 53 3.70 -4.87 8.85
C GLU A 53 4.61 -6.07 9.06
N GLY A 54 5.35 -6.06 10.17
CA GLY A 54 6.28 -7.12 10.51
C GLY A 54 7.24 -6.69 11.61
N SER A 55 8.33 -7.42 11.79
CA SER A 55 9.36 -7.03 12.74
C SER A 55 10.04 -5.74 12.29
N ARG A 56 10.56 -4.96 13.25
CA ARG A 56 11.21 -3.69 12.95
C ARG A 56 12.33 -3.83 11.91
N ARG A 57 13.20 -4.82 12.10
CA ARG A 57 14.33 -5.05 11.19
C ARG A 57 13.85 -5.37 9.79
N VAL A 58 12.91 -6.32 9.66
CA VAL A 58 12.46 -6.80 8.35
C VAL A 58 11.67 -5.73 7.61
N VAL A 59 10.83 -4.97 8.33
CA VAL A 59 10.10 -3.85 7.73
C VAL A 59 11.08 -2.81 7.19
N SER A 60 12.10 -2.45 8.00
CA SER A 60 13.12 -1.49 7.57
C SER A 60 13.91 -1.97 6.36
N GLN A 61 14.33 -3.23 6.36
CA GLN A 61 15.08 -3.81 5.24
C GLN A 61 14.23 -3.88 3.98
N THR A 62 12.96 -4.23 4.11
CA THR A 62 12.04 -4.28 2.98
C THR A 62 11.85 -2.89 2.38
N TYR A 63 11.65 -1.89 3.22
CA TYR A 63 11.51 -0.51 2.75
C TYR A 63 12.78 -0.04 2.03
N ASN A 64 13.96 -0.34 2.57
CA ASN A 64 15.22 0.03 1.91
C ASN A 64 15.35 -0.58 0.52
N ARG A 65 14.89 -1.82 0.32
CA ARG A 65 14.88 -2.45 -1.00
C ARG A 65 13.88 -1.78 -1.95
N ILE A 66 12.72 -1.42 -1.41
CA ILE A 66 11.70 -0.72 -2.19
C ILE A 66 12.23 0.61 -2.72
N LEU A 67 12.98 1.35 -1.88
CA LEU A 67 13.50 2.67 -2.25
C LEU A 67 14.43 2.66 -3.45
N ILE A 68 15.10 1.55 -3.72
CA ILE A 68 16.02 1.44 -4.88
C ILE A 68 15.33 0.91 -6.14
N ASP A 69 14.07 0.53 -6.05
CA ASP A 69 13.30 0.06 -7.21
C ASP A 69 12.98 1.26 -8.10
N LYS A 70 13.39 1.17 -9.38
CA LYS A 70 13.28 2.28 -10.34
C LYS A 70 11.87 2.49 -10.88
N ARG A 71 10.91 1.64 -10.51
CA ARG A 71 9.53 1.75 -10.98
C ARG A 71 8.76 2.85 -10.25
N HIS A 72 9.34 3.43 -9.20
CA HIS A 72 8.77 4.56 -8.50
C HIS A 72 9.85 5.56 -8.10
N VAL A 73 9.44 6.78 -7.78
CA VAL A 73 10.31 7.89 -7.41
C VAL A 73 9.67 8.71 -6.30
N ASN A 74 10.46 9.59 -5.70
CA ASN A 74 9.99 10.56 -4.72
C ASN A 74 9.24 9.92 -3.54
N ALA A 75 9.77 8.82 -3.01
CA ALA A 75 9.17 8.16 -1.87
C ALA A 75 9.25 9.05 -0.61
N GLU A 76 8.14 9.14 0.11
CA GLU A 76 8.06 9.84 1.40
C GLU A 76 7.53 8.88 2.46
N LEU A 77 8.25 8.80 3.56
CA LEU A 77 7.81 8.02 4.71
C LEU A 77 6.68 8.80 5.41
N ILE A 78 5.53 8.16 5.56
CA ILE A 78 4.38 8.78 6.23
C ILE A 78 4.37 8.42 7.71
N ASP A 79 4.59 7.14 8.03
CA ASP A 79 4.52 6.65 9.40
C ASP A 79 5.40 5.42 9.59
N PHE A 80 6.01 5.31 10.77
CA PHE A 80 6.71 4.12 11.21
C PHE A 80 6.50 4.00 12.71
N SER A 81 5.69 3.04 13.14
CA SER A 81 5.26 2.95 14.53
C SER A 81 5.15 1.51 14.99
N GLU A 82 5.30 1.32 16.30
CA GLU A 82 5.03 0.05 16.93
C GLU A 82 3.53 -0.18 16.98
N ILE A 83 3.12 -1.43 16.69
CA ILE A 83 1.71 -1.84 16.71
C ILE A 83 1.55 -3.08 17.57
N ASP A 84 0.36 -3.29 18.12
CA ASP A 84 0.08 -4.44 18.96
C ASP A 84 -0.31 -5.67 18.14
N TYR A 85 -0.97 -5.48 17.02
CA TYR A 85 -1.41 -6.55 16.13
C TYR A 85 -1.49 -6.05 14.69
N ARG A 86 -1.56 -7.00 13.75
CA ARG A 86 -1.62 -6.66 12.33
C ARG A 86 -3.03 -6.30 11.89
N ASP A 87 -3.16 -5.27 11.07
CA ASP A 87 -4.42 -4.93 10.40
C ASP A 87 -4.54 -5.61 9.03
N PHE A 88 -3.42 -5.97 8.43
CA PHE A 88 -3.36 -6.53 7.07
C PHE A 88 -2.80 -7.96 7.07
N GLY A 89 -3.01 -8.68 8.17
CA GLY A 89 -2.35 -9.97 8.42
C GLY A 89 -2.76 -11.11 7.49
N VAL A 90 -3.85 -10.94 6.72
CA VAL A 90 -4.32 -11.99 5.80
C VAL A 90 -3.51 -12.05 4.51
N TRP A 91 -2.72 -11.02 4.19
CA TRP A 91 -1.98 -10.95 2.92
C TRP A 91 -0.49 -10.73 3.13
N SER A 92 0.32 -11.57 2.48
CA SER A 92 1.77 -11.30 2.38
C SER A 92 2.05 -10.01 1.61
N MET A 93 1.23 -9.70 0.62
CA MET A 93 1.10 -8.39 0.02
C MET A 93 -0.12 -8.45 -0.91
N LYS A 94 -0.99 -7.47 -0.81
CA LYS A 94 -2.12 -7.30 -1.71
C LYS A 94 -1.90 -6.05 -2.54
N VAL A 95 -1.94 -6.17 -3.85
CA VAL A 95 -1.85 -5.02 -4.75
C VAL A 95 -3.24 -4.71 -5.26
N VAL A 96 -3.69 -3.49 -5.04
CA VAL A 96 -5.01 -3.01 -5.46
C VAL A 96 -4.82 -1.85 -6.43
N GLN A 97 -5.25 -2.03 -7.67
CA GLN A 97 -5.31 -0.93 -8.62
C GLN A 97 -6.65 -0.22 -8.41
N LEU A 98 -6.58 1.06 -8.08
CA LEU A 98 -7.77 1.87 -7.82
C LEU A 98 -8.46 2.18 -9.14
N GLY A 99 -9.71 1.75 -9.26
CA GLY A 99 -10.50 1.94 -10.46
C GLY A 99 -11.59 2.99 -10.26
N ASN A 100 -12.59 2.96 -11.15
CA ASN A 100 -13.68 3.93 -11.17
C ASN A 100 -14.93 3.46 -10.42
N GLN A 101 -14.83 2.39 -9.62
CA GLN A 101 -15.95 1.93 -8.83
C GLN A 101 -16.42 3.05 -7.88
N ALA A 102 -17.73 3.23 -7.77
CA ALA A 102 -18.31 4.29 -6.94
C ALA A 102 -17.85 4.19 -5.49
N GLU A 103 -17.72 2.97 -4.95
CA GLU A 103 -17.27 2.74 -3.57
C GLU A 103 -15.83 3.21 -3.36
N VAL A 104 -14.93 2.94 -4.32
CA VAL A 104 -13.54 3.37 -4.25
C VAL A 104 -13.44 4.88 -4.33
N ARG A 105 -14.17 5.50 -5.27
CA ARG A 105 -14.18 6.96 -5.42
C ARG A 105 -14.71 7.64 -4.17
N SER A 106 -15.72 7.06 -3.52
CA SER A 106 -16.27 7.57 -2.28
C SER A 106 -15.25 7.57 -1.14
N ILE A 107 -14.44 6.51 -1.05
CA ILE A 107 -13.38 6.45 -0.04
C ILE A 107 -12.30 7.49 -0.34
N ILE A 108 -11.90 7.63 -1.60
CA ILE A 108 -10.92 8.64 -2.00
C ILE A 108 -11.41 10.03 -1.58
N LEU A 109 -12.65 10.37 -1.91
CA LEU A 109 -13.23 11.67 -1.58
C LEU A 109 -13.32 11.91 -0.07
N LYS A 110 -13.56 10.87 0.70
CA LYS A 110 -13.66 10.95 2.16
C LYS A 110 -12.38 11.49 2.80
N TYR A 111 -11.22 11.17 2.23
CA TYR A 111 -9.91 11.52 2.79
C TYR A 111 -9.14 12.55 1.97
N SER A 112 -9.77 13.13 0.96
CA SER A 112 -9.12 14.13 0.11
C SER A 112 -10.11 15.21 -0.31
N SER A 113 -9.61 16.26 -0.94
CA SER A 113 -10.46 17.39 -1.38
C SER A 113 -11.14 17.12 -2.72
N SER A 114 -10.82 16.01 -3.40
CA SER A 114 -11.39 15.66 -4.69
C SER A 114 -11.39 14.15 -4.87
N GLU A 115 -11.94 13.68 -5.99
CA GLU A 115 -11.94 12.25 -6.33
C GLU A 115 -10.60 11.75 -6.86
N THR A 116 -9.61 12.63 -7.02
CA THR A 116 -8.26 12.25 -7.42
C THR A 116 -7.53 11.64 -6.23
N PHE A 117 -6.94 10.47 -6.43
CA PHE A 117 -6.16 9.81 -5.40
C PHE A 117 -4.85 10.58 -5.19
N SER A 118 -4.74 11.25 -4.06
CA SER A 118 -3.57 12.06 -3.71
C SER A 118 -3.07 11.72 -2.30
N PRO A 119 -2.45 10.55 -2.14
CA PRO A 119 -2.00 10.10 -0.81
C PRO A 119 -0.93 10.98 -0.20
N ILE A 120 -0.22 11.76 -1.01
CA ILE A 120 0.81 12.66 -0.51
C ILE A 120 0.23 13.76 0.40
N SER A 121 -1.06 14.07 0.25
CA SER A 121 -1.73 15.07 1.08
C SER A 121 -2.42 14.45 2.31
N MET A 122 -2.39 13.13 2.45
CA MET A 122 -3.02 12.44 3.58
C MET A 122 -2.10 12.41 4.79
N THR A 123 -2.69 12.49 5.98
CA THR A 123 -1.97 12.22 7.23
C THR A 123 -1.72 10.72 7.37
N GLY A 124 -0.86 10.32 8.31
CA GLY A 124 -0.63 8.91 8.60
C GLY A 124 -1.91 8.19 9.01
N ARG A 125 -2.74 8.84 9.82
CA ARG A 125 -4.04 8.28 10.26
C ARG A 125 -5.01 8.13 9.08
N GLN A 126 -5.10 9.15 8.23
CA GLN A 126 -5.94 9.09 7.03
C GLN A 126 -5.49 7.98 6.09
N SER A 127 -4.18 7.86 5.87
CA SER A 127 -3.62 6.80 5.02
C SER A 127 -3.98 5.41 5.56
N LEU A 128 -3.83 5.20 6.86
CA LEU A 128 -4.15 3.92 7.49
C LEU A 128 -5.63 3.61 7.34
N ASN A 129 -6.50 4.57 7.63
CA ASN A 129 -7.95 4.37 7.54
C ASN A 129 -8.40 4.15 6.10
N PHE A 130 -7.80 4.85 5.14
CA PHE A 130 -8.06 4.63 3.73
C PHE A 130 -7.75 3.17 3.35
N LEU A 131 -6.58 2.68 3.73
CA LEU A 131 -6.17 1.31 3.43
C LEU A 131 -7.06 0.28 4.15
N ARG A 132 -7.48 0.56 5.37
CA ARG A 132 -8.43 -0.29 6.10
C ARG A 132 -9.77 -0.39 5.37
N GLU A 133 -10.30 0.73 4.88
CA GLU A 133 -11.57 0.74 4.15
C GLU A 133 -11.45 0.01 2.81
N LEU A 134 -10.33 0.13 2.11
CA LEU A 134 -10.07 -0.67 0.91
C LEU A 134 -10.07 -2.16 1.23
N THR A 135 -9.45 -2.54 2.35
CA THR A 135 -9.43 -3.92 2.81
C THR A 135 -10.85 -4.47 3.00
N GLU A 136 -11.73 -3.68 3.62
CA GLU A 136 -13.13 -4.07 3.81
C GLU A 136 -13.84 -4.29 2.49
N LEU A 137 -13.69 -3.36 1.54
CA LEU A 137 -14.29 -3.50 0.21
C LEU A 137 -13.80 -4.74 -0.50
N TYR A 138 -12.52 -5.03 -0.38
CA TYR A 138 -11.91 -6.19 -0.99
C TYR A 138 -12.44 -7.47 -0.39
N GLN A 139 -12.52 -7.56 0.93
CA GLN A 139 -13.01 -8.75 1.63
C GLN A 139 -14.49 -9.00 1.38
N LYS A 140 -15.28 -7.95 1.14
CA LYS A 140 -16.70 -8.06 0.80
C LYS A 140 -16.94 -8.37 -0.68
N GLY A 141 -15.88 -8.43 -1.49
CA GLY A 141 -16.01 -8.68 -2.93
C GLY A 141 -16.50 -7.47 -3.73
N VAL A 142 -16.52 -6.28 -3.14
CA VAL A 142 -16.95 -5.05 -3.82
C VAL A 142 -15.93 -4.62 -4.86
N ILE A 143 -14.63 -4.74 -4.53
CA ILE A 143 -13.54 -4.54 -5.47
C ILE A 143 -12.81 -5.85 -5.67
N LEU A 144 -12.38 -6.10 -6.89
CA LEU A 144 -11.68 -7.32 -7.25
C LEU A 144 -10.22 -7.00 -7.53
N ASN A 145 -9.38 -7.97 -7.23
CA ASN A 145 -7.98 -7.89 -7.59
C ASN A 145 -7.85 -8.01 -9.11
N THR A 146 -7.05 -7.18 -9.67
CA THR A 146 -6.77 -7.22 -11.11
C THR A 146 -5.52 -8.04 -11.40
#